data_3f11660693d6b381c3e3f2b44ec697c1
#
_entry.id   3f11660693d6b381c3e3f2b44ec697c1
#
_cell.length_a   1.000
_cell.length_b   1.000
_cell.length_c   1.000
_cell.angle_alpha   90.00
_cell.angle_beta   90.00
_cell.angle_gamma   90.00
#
_symmetry.space_group_name_H-M   'P 1'
#
loop_
_entity.id
_entity.type
_entity.pdbx_description
1 polymer ?
#
loop_
_entity_poly.entity_id
_entity_poly.type
_entity_poly.pdbx_seq_one_letter_code
_entity_poly.pdbx_strand_id
1 'polypeptide(L)'
;MWDWSNEIFDEMELTSRQGDVLRLKRKHLSERAIATELGLGKTTVNEHLNNLKKKAHARFYHPDIGLNVPMPKGMTATKATIQVKDGQVFQYWAKTELDRDIDVVKAAITAFLEPLPELAQQEYVEDGLDTDIIPWFQIGDAHIGMIAYAAEVGQDFNLEIAEKELCLAIDRLVTRTPACERCVINDLGDFAHYDNMSGTTAHSGHALDTDGRLYRMAHVYGRIYRYIIDRCAQKFKYVDVIINQGNHSRVLDHMSQMWLSMLYENNPRITILENSNVFIPYRMGNTFVMVHHSDKCKPTKLADVMATDYAQDHGETLYHYIDIGHIHHKSVAKELGNCMVESWNQMAGADAYAHEHGWRSRSFLTVVDRSKTYGEVGRRTVTREEIQDCLGGHEPGTTAQTRRTVYTV
;
A
#
# COMPACT_ATOMS: atom_id res chain seq x y z
N MET A 1 39.58 -1.11 -23.31
CA MET A 1 40.30 -0.36 -22.23
C MET A 1 39.27 0.42 -21.39
N TRP A 2 39.38 0.37 -20.06
CA TRP A 2 38.42 1.05 -19.18
C TRP A 2 38.47 2.57 -19.33
N ASP A 3 37.35 3.17 -19.71
CA ASP A 3 37.17 4.60 -19.74
C ASP A 3 36.65 5.09 -18.38
N TRP A 4 37.55 5.61 -17.55
CA TRP A 4 37.23 6.12 -16.22
C TRP A 4 36.53 7.49 -16.22
N SER A 5 36.47 8.16 -17.40
CA SER A 5 35.72 9.40 -17.56
C SER A 5 34.22 9.20 -17.81
N ASN A 6 33.78 7.95 -18.04
CA ASN A 6 32.40 7.62 -18.32
C ASN A 6 31.47 8.09 -17.20
N GLU A 7 30.35 8.71 -17.56
CA GLU A 7 29.35 9.27 -16.64
C GLU A 7 28.76 8.26 -15.66
N ILE A 8 28.80 6.97 -15.98
CA ILE A 8 28.31 5.91 -15.10
C ILE A 8 28.98 5.95 -13.72
N PHE A 9 30.23 6.39 -13.64
CA PHE A 9 30.93 6.51 -12.36
C PHE A 9 30.47 7.71 -11.52
N ASP A 10 29.83 8.71 -12.12
CA ASP A 10 29.30 9.88 -11.42
C ASP A 10 27.92 9.58 -10.81
N GLU A 11 27.26 8.54 -11.33
CA GLU A 11 25.97 8.10 -10.86
C GLU A 11 26.02 7.04 -9.75
N MET A 12 27.22 6.59 -9.38
CA MET A 12 27.43 5.55 -8.37
C MET A 12 27.60 6.14 -6.97
N GLU A 13 27.05 5.48 -5.98
CA GLU A 13 27.44 5.77 -4.60
C GLU A 13 28.87 5.28 -4.34
N LEU A 14 29.77 6.25 -4.13
CA LEU A 14 31.17 5.99 -3.87
C LEU A 14 31.52 6.33 -2.43
N THR A 15 32.34 5.49 -1.81
CA THR A 15 32.98 5.91 -0.56
C THR A 15 33.96 7.05 -0.84
N SER A 16 34.25 7.89 0.16
CA SER A 16 35.19 9.00 0.03
C SER A 16 36.51 8.56 -0.63
N ARG A 17 37.05 7.42 -0.21
CA ARG A 17 38.29 6.85 -0.76
C ARG A 17 38.15 6.35 -2.21
N GLN A 18 37.02 5.77 -2.56
CA GLN A 18 36.74 5.39 -3.96
C GLN A 18 36.65 6.61 -4.87
N GLY A 19 36.00 7.71 -4.38
CA GLY A 19 35.96 8.98 -5.09
C GLY A 19 37.33 9.60 -5.32
N ASP A 20 38.22 9.58 -4.32
CA ASP A 20 39.58 10.08 -4.45
C ASP A 20 40.41 9.27 -5.46
N VAL A 21 40.31 7.94 -5.40
CA VAL A 21 41.00 7.05 -6.36
C VAL A 21 40.46 7.27 -7.78
N LEU A 22 39.16 7.37 -7.97
CA LEU A 22 38.55 7.65 -9.27
C LEU A 22 38.98 9.01 -9.85
N ARG A 23 38.96 10.07 -9.03
CA ARG A 23 39.37 11.42 -9.41
C ARG A 23 40.81 11.44 -9.93
N LEU A 24 41.74 10.74 -9.26
CA LEU A 24 43.13 10.67 -9.69
C LEU A 24 43.31 9.75 -10.92
N LYS A 25 42.49 8.70 -11.03
CA LYS A 25 42.52 7.81 -12.20
C LYS A 25 42.02 8.52 -13.47
N ARG A 26 41.03 9.43 -13.34
CA ARG A 26 40.56 10.33 -14.41
C ARG A 26 41.66 11.29 -14.91
N LYS A 27 42.64 11.61 -14.07
CA LYS A 27 43.84 12.36 -14.45
C LYS A 27 44.94 11.48 -15.11
N HIS A 28 44.59 10.24 -15.49
CA HIS A 28 45.48 9.28 -16.11
C HIS A 28 46.69 8.87 -15.26
N LEU A 29 46.64 9.07 -13.93
CA LEU A 29 47.72 8.62 -13.05
C LEU A 29 47.83 7.11 -13.00
N SER A 30 49.09 6.63 -12.87
CA SER A 30 49.34 5.22 -12.62
C SER A 30 48.93 4.80 -11.19
N GLU A 31 48.64 3.54 -10.97
CA GLU A 31 48.24 3.03 -9.65
C GLU A 31 49.31 3.27 -8.57
N ARG A 32 50.59 3.29 -8.96
CA ARG A 32 51.69 3.65 -8.06
C ARG A 32 51.65 5.15 -7.68
N ALA A 33 51.39 6.01 -8.65
CA ALA A 33 51.29 7.46 -8.42
C ALA A 33 50.10 7.79 -7.52
N ILE A 34 48.94 7.14 -7.75
CA ILE A 34 47.73 7.28 -6.92
C ILE A 34 48.04 6.80 -5.48
N ALA A 35 48.71 5.67 -5.34
CA ALA A 35 49.07 5.12 -4.03
C ALA A 35 49.98 6.09 -3.24
N THR A 36 50.96 6.69 -3.91
CA THR A 36 51.87 7.68 -3.31
C THR A 36 51.09 8.94 -2.88
N GLU A 37 50.21 9.46 -3.77
CA GLU A 37 49.47 10.69 -3.51
C GLU A 37 48.44 10.57 -2.38
N LEU A 38 47.83 9.38 -2.26
CA LEU A 38 46.82 9.14 -1.21
C LEU A 38 47.39 8.49 0.07
N GLY A 39 48.68 8.20 0.11
CA GLY A 39 49.32 7.51 1.24
C GLY A 39 48.81 6.07 1.42
N LEU A 40 48.47 5.37 0.32
CA LEU A 40 47.91 4.03 0.32
C LEU A 40 48.90 3.00 -0.23
N GLY A 41 48.67 1.71 0.05
CA GLY A 41 49.36 0.62 -0.63
C GLY A 41 48.83 0.47 -2.07
N LYS A 42 49.72 0.08 -3.00
CA LYS A 42 49.32 -0.21 -4.40
C LYS A 42 48.20 -1.26 -4.47
N THR A 43 48.23 -2.27 -3.60
CA THR A 43 47.18 -3.33 -3.51
C THR A 43 45.85 -2.74 -3.16
N THR A 44 45.81 -1.80 -2.21
CA THR A 44 44.56 -1.13 -1.78
C THR A 44 43.97 -0.27 -2.89
N VAL A 45 44.81 0.43 -3.66
CA VAL A 45 44.36 1.19 -4.85
C VAL A 45 43.75 0.23 -5.88
N ASN A 46 44.36 -0.91 -6.13
CA ASN A 46 43.85 -1.95 -7.05
C ASN A 46 42.52 -2.53 -6.55
N GLU A 47 42.34 -2.75 -5.25
CA GLU A 47 41.11 -3.21 -4.67
C GLU A 47 39.98 -2.17 -4.89
N HIS A 48 40.25 -0.88 -4.68
CA HIS A 48 39.29 0.17 -4.97
C HIS A 48 38.90 0.24 -6.44
N LEU A 49 39.86 0.15 -7.37
CA LEU A 49 39.59 0.11 -8.80
C LEU A 49 38.78 -1.13 -9.21
N ASN A 50 39.10 -2.30 -8.66
CA ASN A 50 38.33 -3.52 -8.92
C ASN A 50 36.91 -3.45 -8.37
N ASN A 51 36.71 -2.82 -7.21
CA ASN A 51 35.38 -2.58 -6.66
C ASN A 51 34.57 -1.60 -7.53
N LEU A 52 35.21 -0.55 -8.06
CA LEU A 52 34.57 0.36 -9.03
C LEU A 52 34.17 -0.37 -10.31
N LYS A 53 35.03 -1.25 -10.84
CA LYS A 53 34.70 -2.10 -12.00
C LYS A 53 33.53 -3.02 -11.70
N LYS A 54 33.50 -3.67 -10.53
CA LYS A 54 32.36 -4.52 -10.12
C LYS A 54 31.05 -3.75 -10.05
N LYS A 55 31.09 -2.55 -9.48
CA LYS A 55 29.91 -1.66 -9.46
C LYS A 55 29.46 -1.25 -10.87
N ALA A 56 30.40 -0.95 -11.77
CA ALA A 56 30.12 -0.65 -13.17
C ALA A 56 29.55 -1.87 -13.92
N HIS A 57 30.08 -3.06 -13.69
CA HIS A 57 29.55 -4.30 -14.27
C HIS A 57 28.10 -4.56 -13.82
N ALA A 58 27.78 -4.32 -12.55
CA ALA A 58 26.42 -4.46 -12.04
C ALA A 58 25.42 -3.49 -12.71
N ARG A 59 25.92 -2.43 -13.36
CA ARG A 59 25.17 -1.46 -14.13
C ARG A 59 25.31 -1.63 -15.65
N PHE A 60 25.72 -2.79 -16.11
CA PHE A 60 25.89 -3.13 -17.53
C PHE A 60 26.95 -2.32 -18.28
N TYR A 61 27.94 -1.79 -17.59
CA TYR A 61 29.11 -1.22 -18.21
C TYR A 61 30.26 -2.25 -18.24
N HIS A 62 30.45 -2.90 -19.40
CA HIS A 62 31.49 -3.92 -19.64
C HIS A 62 32.30 -3.57 -20.89
N PRO A 63 33.16 -2.58 -20.83
CA PRO A 63 33.89 -2.08 -22.02
C PRO A 63 34.77 -3.16 -22.67
N ASP A 64 35.19 -4.17 -21.91
CA ASP A 64 36.05 -5.26 -22.41
C ASP A 64 35.36 -6.21 -23.40
N ILE A 65 34.00 -6.23 -23.38
CA ILE A 65 33.15 -7.03 -24.29
C ILE A 65 32.22 -6.16 -25.13
N GLY A 66 32.46 -4.85 -25.17
CA GLY A 66 31.66 -3.93 -25.98
C GLY A 66 30.27 -3.64 -25.45
N LEU A 67 29.96 -4.02 -24.22
CA LEU A 67 28.67 -3.68 -23.57
C LEU A 67 28.79 -2.32 -22.88
N ASN A 68 28.16 -1.32 -23.46
CA ASN A 68 28.19 0.06 -22.98
C ASN A 68 26.80 0.67 -23.01
N VAL A 69 25.82 -0.03 -22.44
CA VAL A 69 24.45 0.44 -22.30
C VAL A 69 24.20 0.62 -20.80
N PRO A 70 24.35 1.84 -20.27
CA PRO A 70 24.13 2.08 -18.86
C PRO A 70 22.67 1.78 -18.50
N MET A 71 22.48 1.10 -17.37
CA MET A 71 21.14 0.96 -16.80
C MET A 71 20.62 2.32 -16.33
N PRO A 72 19.32 2.56 -16.44
CA PRO A 72 18.70 3.74 -15.87
C PRO A 72 19.07 3.90 -14.39
N LYS A 73 19.17 5.16 -13.93
CA LYS A 73 19.46 5.47 -12.53
C LYS A 73 18.43 4.79 -11.59
N GLY A 74 18.91 4.16 -10.53
CA GLY A 74 18.06 3.45 -9.57
C GLY A 74 17.71 2.01 -9.95
N MET A 75 18.30 1.44 -11.01
CA MET A 75 18.16 0.03 -11.38
C MET A 75 19.43 -0.76 -11.18
N THR A 76 19.33 -1.93 -10.57
CA THR A 76 20.43 -2.90 -10.43
C THR A 76 20.06 -4.22 -11.10
N ALA A 77 20.98 -4.80 -11.85
CA ALA A 77 20.77 -6.13 -12.44
C ALA A 77 21.00 -7.21 -11.38
N THR A 78 20.01 -8.04 -11.14
CA THR A 78 20.12 -9.20 -10.25
C THR A 78 20.57 -10.45 -11.00
N LYS A 79 20.28 -10.52 -12.30
CA LYS A 79 20.70 -11.61 -13.19
C LYS A 79 20.78 -11.10 -14.61
N ALA A 80 21.87 -11.46 -15.32
CA ALA A 80 22.00 -11.17 -16.73
C ALA A 80 22.39 -12.42 -17.50
N THR A 81 21.85 -12.54 -18.70
CA THR A 81 22.31 -13.51 -19.70
C THR A 81 22.81 -12.71 -20.89
N ILE A 82 24.09 -12.93 -21.26
CA ILE A 82 24.74 -12.19 -22.34
C ILE A 82 25.17 -13.20 -23.41
N GLN A 83 24.75 -12.95 -24.64
CA GLN A 83 25.26 -13.70 -25.80
C GLN A 83 26.35 -12.91 -26.49
N VAL A 84 27.49 -13.54 -26.67
CA VAL A 84 28.69 -12.95 -27.31
C VAL A 84 28.95 -13.67 -28.62
N LYS A 85 29.11 -12.89 -29.69
CA LYS A 85 29.55 -13.40 -31.01
C LYS A 85 30.78 -12.58 -31.45
N ASP A 86 31.81 -13.25 -31.89
CA ASP A 86 33.08 -12.66 -32.36
C ASP A 86 33.69 -11.67 -31.32
N GLY A 87 33.54 -11.97 -30.02
CA GLY A 87 34.08 -11.16 -28.92
C GLY A 87 33.24 -9.91 -28.60
N GLN A 88 32.09 -9.72 -29.26
CA GLN A 88 31.19 -8.61 -29.00
C GLN A 88 29.80 -9.09 -28.54
N VAL A 89 29.14 -8.30 -27.68
CA VAL A 89 27.79 -8.60 -27.22
C VAL A 89 26.81 -8.43 -28.37
N PHE A 90 26.13 -9.53 -28.71
CA PHE A 90 25.11 -9.57 -29.74
C PHE A 90 23.73 -9.32 -29.16
N GLN A 91 23.47 -9.89 -28.00
CA GLN A 91 22.17 -9.76 -27.30
C GLN A 91 22.35 -9.98 -25.81
N TYR A 92 21.58 -9.26 -25.00
CA TYR A 92 21.54 -9.51 -23.57
C TYR A 92 20.12 -9.37 -23.02
N TRP A 93 19.86 -10.13 -21.95
CA TRP A 93 18.64 -10.00 -21.15
C TRP A 93 19.08 -9.74 -19.71
N ALA A 94 18.47 -8.74 -19.10
CA ALA A 94 18.70 -8.43 -17.69
C ALA A 94 17.41 -8.60 -16.89
N LYS A 95 17.47 -9.33 -15.79
CA LYS A 95 16.47 -9.21 -14.74
C LYS A 95 16.93 -8.07 -13.83
N THR A 96 16.15 -7.00 -13.79
CA THR A 96 16.46 -5.80 -13.01
C THR A 96 15.64 -5.78 -11.74
N GLU A 97 16.23 -5.30 -10.65
CA GLU A 97 15.52 -4.83 -9.46
C GLU A 97 15.79 -3.33 -9.33
N LEU A 98 14.76 -2.58 -8.98
CA LEU A 98 14.95 -1.21 -8.52
C LEU A 98 15.66 -1.24 -7.18
N ASP A 99 16.48 -0.22 -6.88
CA ASP A 99 16.99 0.07 -5.53
C ASP A 99 15.79 0.53 -4.67
N ARG A 100 15.00 -0.48 -4.24
CA ARG A 100 13.59 -0.32 -3.88
C ARG A 100 13.34 0.23 -2.48
N ASP A 101 14.22 -0.04 -1.52
CA ASP A 101 13.76 0.06 -0.14
C ASP A 101 14.07 1.40 0.54
N ILE A 102 15.17 2.04 0.20
CA ILE A 102 15.61 3.24 0.91
C ILE A 102 14.81 4.49 0.49
N ASP A 103 14.48 4.62 -0.80
CA ASP A 103 13.79 5.82 -1.30
C ASP A 103 12.30 5.79 -0.98
N VAL A 104 11.67 4.61 -0.94
CA VAL A 104 10.28 4.44 -0.47
C VAL A 104 10.19 4.76 1.02
N VAL A 105 11.09 4.23 1.82
CA VAL A 105 11.14 4.51 3.26
C VAL A 105 11.42 6.00 3.51
N LYS A 106 12.35 6.61 2.77
CA LYS A 106 12.61 8.06 2.87
C LYS A 106 11.40 8.90 2.46
N ALA A 107 10.74 8.57 1.36
CA ALA A 107 9.55 9.28 0.90
C ALA A 107 8.40 9.15 1.91
N ALA A 108 8.17 7.96 2.44
CA ALA A 108 7.17 7.71 3.48
C ALA A 108 7.51 8.48 4.76
N ILE A 109 8.74 8.38 5.26
CA ILE A 109 9.18 9.12 6.46
C ILE A 109 9.05 10.63 6.24
N THR A 110 9.44 11.16 5.09
CA THR A 110 9.32 12.59 4.80
C THR A 110 7.86 13.02 4.77
N ALA A 111 6.99 12.22 4.14
CA ALA A 111 5.55 12.48 4.12
C ALA A 111 4.93 12.45 5.52
N PHE A 112 5.38 11.55 6.38
CA PHE A 112 4.91 11.43 7.76
C PHE A 112 5.45 12.50 8.71
N LEU A 113 6.62 13.07 8.42
CA LEU A 113 7.23 14.12 9.23
C LEU A 113 6.73 15.53 8.89
N GLU A 114 6.02 15.72 7.78
CA GLU A 114 5.41 17.02 7.49
C GLU A 114 4.29 17.34 8.50
N PRO A 115 4.20 18.60 8.97
CA PRO A 115 3.18 18.97 9.95
C PRO A 115 1.79 18.77 9.35
N LEU A 116 1.07 17.79 9.91
CA LEU A 116 -0.35 17.63 9.65
C LEU A 116 -1.12 18.75 10.38
N PRO A 117 -2.29 19.17 9.88
CA PRO A 117 -3.16 20.11 10.59
C PRO A 117 -3.41 19.63 12.03
N GLU A 118 -3.53 20.56 12.98
CA GLU A 118 -3.82 20.19 14.37
C GLU A 118 -5.05 19.29 14.47
N LEU A 119 -4.96 18.29 15.35
CA LEU A 119 -6.07 17.38 15.64
C LEU A 119 -7.24 18.20 16.19
N ALA A 120 -8.42 18.07 15.59
CA ALA A 120 -9.63 18.66 16.15
C ALA A 120 -9.86 18.12 17.57
N GLN A 121 -10.28 18.98 18.50
CA GLN A 121 -10.65 18.53 19.85
C GLN A 121 -11.75 17.48 19.74
N GLN A 122 -11.56 16.37 20.45
CA GLN A 122 -12.47 15.24 20.42
C GLN A 122 -13.50 15.42 21.52
N GLU A 123 -14.73 15.68 21.14
CA GLU A 123 -15.87 15.69 22.04
C GLU A 123 -16.69 14.41 21.80
N TYR A 124 -16.81 13.56 22.81
CA TYR A 124 -17.75 12.45 22.78
C TYR A 124 -18.68 12.54 23.99
N VAL A 125 -19.91 12.01 23.85
CA VAL A 125 -20.93 12.02 24.92
C VAL A 125 -20.77 10.72 25.72
N GLU A 126 -20.51 10.82 27.03
CA GLU A 126 -20.28 9.64 27.90
C GLU A 126 -21.54 8.84 28.23
N ASP A 127 -22.71 9.52 28.27
CA ASP A 127 -23.97 8.93 28.75
C ASP A 127 -24.69 8.12 27.68
N GLY A 128 -25.15 6.92 28.05
CA GLY A 128 -26.02 6.10 27.20
C GLY A 128 -25.35 5.36 26.09
N LEU A 129 -24.03 5.17 26.16
CA LEU A 129 -23.27 4.40 25.17
C LEU A 129 -23.62 2.91 25.25
N ASP A 130 -23.89 2.29 24.09
CA ASP A 130 -23.99 0.83 24.00
C ASP A 130 -22.62 0.19 24.23
N THR A 131 -22.50 -0.69 25.21
CA THR A 131 -21.27 -1.38 25.58
C THR A 131 -21.15 -2.78 25.00
N ASP A 132 -22.26 -3.36 24.48
CA ASP A 132 -22.27 -4.69 23.87
C ASP A 132 -21.97 -4.64 22.37
N ILE A 133 -22.48 -3.63 21.68
CA ILE A 133 -22.31 -3.50 20.22
C ILE A 133 -21.01 -2.76 19.89
N ILE A 134 -20.22 -3.33 19.00
CA ILE A 134 -19.04 -2.73 18.42
C ILE A 134 -19.25 -2.60 16.89
N PRO A 135 -19.44 -1.36 16.37
CA PRO A 135 -19.50 -1.11 14.95
C PRO A 135 -18.13 -1.28 14.29
N TRP A 136 -18.09 -2.06 13.19
CA TRP A 136 -16.90 -2.34 12.38
C TRP A 136 -17.02 -1.59 11.05
N PHE A 137 -16.18 -0.60 10.83
CA PHE A 137 -16.09 0.15 9.59
C PHE A 137 -15.22 -0.63 8.61
N GLN A 138 -15.84 -1.30 7.65
CA GLN A 138 -15.16 -2.13 6.66
C GLN A 138 -14.61 -1.25 5.53
N ILE A 139 -13.30 -1.11 5.44
CA ILE A 139 -12.62 -0.34 4.39
C ILE A 139 -11.81 -1.34 3.57
N GLY A 140 -12.34 -1.73 2.42
CA GLY A 140 -11.64 -2.61 1.49
C GLY A 140 -11.04 -1.83 0.35
N ASP A 141 -9.81 -2.21 -0.03
CA ASP A 141 -9.19 -1.90 -1.31
C ASP A 141 -9.43 -0.44 -1.77
N ALA A 142 -9.08 0.54 -0.92
CA ALA A 142 -9.35 1.96 -1.20
C ALA A 142 -8.54 2.50 -2.38
N HIS A 143 -7.41 1.84 -2.70
CA HIS A 143 -6.53 2.15 -3.83
C HIS A 143 -6.22 3.64 -3.99
N ILE A 144 -5.90 4.32 -2.88
CA ILE A 144 -5.51 5.73 -2.89
C ILE A 144 -4.27 5.89 -3.77
N GLY A 145 -4.37 6.77 -4.77
CA GLY A 145 -3.31 6.97 -5.78
C GLY A 145 -3.59 6.31 -7.13
N MET A 146 -4.70 5.60 -7.29
CA MET A 146 -5.19 5.14 -8.58
C MET A 146 -5.70 6.34 -9.40
N ILE A 147 -5.51 6.29 -10.73
CA ILE A 147 -6.16 7.20 -11.67
C ILE A 147 -7.05 6.41 -12.62
N ALA A 148 -8.20 6.97 -12.95
CA ALA A 148 -9.11 6.46 -13.97
C ALA A 148 -9.82 7.62 -14.66
N TYR A 149 -10.12 7.47 -15.93
CA TYR A 149 -10.77 8.50 -16.76
C TYR A 149 -12.16 8.04 -17.21
N ALA A 150 -13.15 8.92 -17.08
CA ALA A 150 -14.52 8.63 -17.46
C ALA A 150 -14.67 8.21 -18.94
N ALA A 151 -13.83 8.76 -19.82
CA ALA A 151 -13.81 8.39 -21.24
C ALA A 151 -13.44 6.91 -21.47
N GLU A 152 -12.63 6.32 -20.59
CA GLU A 152 -12.14 4.94 -20.71
C GLU A 152 -13.01 3.96 -19.92
N VAL A 153 -13.25 4.25 -18.67
CA VAL A 153 -13.90 3.30 -17.72
C VAL A 153 -15.31 3.71 -17.30
N GLY A 154 -15.77 4.90 -17.74
CA GLY A 154 -17.11 5.41 -17.46
C GLY A 154 -17.23 6.25 -16.20
N GLN A 155 -16.13 6.48 -15.47
CA GLN A 155 -16.07 7.33 -14.28
C GLN A 155 -14.66 7.86 -14.06
N ASP A 156 -14.55 9.08 -13.51
CA ASP A 156 -13.26 9.61 -13.09
C ASP A 156 -12.90 9.13 -11.68
N PHE A 157 -11.63 8.88 -11.45
CA PHE A 157 -11.06 8.63 -10.14
C PHE A 157 -9.63 9.19 -10.07
N ASN A 158 -9.28 9.85 -8.99
CA ASN A 158 -7.97 10.41 -8.71
C ASN A 158 -7.81 10.66 -7.21
N LEU A 159 -6.67 11.16 -6.76
CA LEU A 159 -6.40 11.41 -5.34
C LEU A 159 -7.40 12.37 -4.69
N GLU A 160 -7.82 13.41 -5.38
CA GLU A 160 -8.76 14.40 -4.84
C GLU A 160 -10.18 13.81 -4.67
N ILE A 161 -10.63 13.07 -5.69
CA ILE A 161 -11.92 12.37 -5.65
C ILE A 161 -11.90 11.32 -4.55
N ALA A 162 -10.86 10.50 -4.48
CA ALA A 162 -10.70 9.46 -3.47
C ALA A 162 -10.77 10.02 -2.04
N GLU A 163 -10.04 11.11 -1.76
CA GLU A 163 -10.05 11.77 -0.45
C GLU A 163 -11.45 12.29 -0.10
N LYS A 164 -12.10 13.02 -1.00
CA LYS A 164 -13.43 13.59 -0.76
C LYS A 164 -14.49 12.51 -0.57
N GLU A 165 -14.53 11.52 -1.47
CA GLU A 165 -15.53 10.47 -1.44
C GLU A 165 -15.38 9.58 -0.20
N LEU A 166 -14.17 9.15 0.13
CA LEU A 166 -13.93 8.27 1.29
C LEU A 166 -14.18 8.99 2.61
N CYS A 167 -13.71 10.22 2.78
CA CYS A 167 -13.95 11.00 4.00
C CYS A 167 -15.45 11.27 4.21
N LEU A 168 -16.20 11.63 3.16
CA LEU A 168 -17.63 11.86 3.26
C LEU A 168 -18.40 10.55 3.52
N ALA A 169 -17.99 9.43 2.92
CA ALA A 169 -18.60 8.13 3.18
C ALA A 169 -18.46 7.73 4.66
N ILE A 170 -17.26 7.90 5.21
CA ILE A 170 -17.02 7.66 6.65
C ILE A 170 -17.85 8.60 7.52
N ASP A 171 -17.91 9.90 7.20
CA ASP A 171 -18.74 10.84 7.95
C ASP A 171 -20.21 10.43 7.99
N ARG A 172 -20.76 10.05 6.84
CA ARG A 172 -22.13 9.53 6.72
C ARG A 172 -22.34 8.26 7.55
N LEU A 173 -21.42 7.31 7.48
CA LEU A 173 -21.50 6.08 8.24
C LEU A 173 -21.40 6.34 9.75
N VAL A 174 -20.46 7.16 10.19
CA VAL A 174 -20.32 7.56 11.59
C VAL A 174 -21.62 8.23 12.08
N THR A 175 -22.17 9.15 11.28
CA THR A 175 -23.41 9.84 11.64
C THR A 175 -24.59 8.88 11.82
N ARG A 176 -24.74 7.88 10.94
CA ARG A 176 -25.84 6.89 10.95
C ARG A 176 -25.66 5.78 11.99
N THR A 177 -24.45 5.57 12.47
CA THR A 177 -24.15 4.52 13.46
C THR A 177 -24.66 4.95 14.84
N PRO A 178 -25.28 4.07 15.64
CA PRO A 178 -25.66 4.39 17.01
C PRO A 178 -24.46 4.78 17.89
N ALA A 179 -24.72 5.43 19.00
CA ALA A 179 -23.70 5.75 19.99
C ALA A 179 -23.27 4.48 20.74
N CYS A 180 -22.07 4.00 20.47
CA CYS A 180 -21.46 2.84 21.11
C CYS A 180 -20.19 3.25 21.86
N GLU A 181 -19.82 2.47 22.86
CA GLU A 181 -18.60 2.75 23.62
C GLU A 181 -17.35 2.63 22.76
N ARG A 182 -17.30 1.62 21.87
CA ARG A 182 -16.13 1.28 21.04
C ARG A 182 -16.52 1.11 19.58
N CYS A 183 -15.61 1.43 18.67
CA CYS A 183 -15.71 1.02 17.28
C CYS A 183 -14.38 0.44 16.79
N VAL A 184 -14.43 -0.29 15.67
CA VAL A 184 -13.25 -0.80 14.97
C VAL A 184 -13.21 -0.19 13.56
N ILE A 185 -12.10 0.42 13.20
CA ILE A 185 -11.75 0.77 11.84
C ILE A 185 -10.98 -0.41 11.27
N ASN A 186 -11.58 -1.10 10.31
CA ASN A 186 -11.05 -2.33 9.74
C ASN A 186 -10.60 -2.09 8.30
N ASP A 187 -9.33 -1.74 8.12
CA ASP A 187 -8.70 -1.69 6.83
C ASP A 187 -8.28 -3.10 6.41
N LEU A 188 -8.84 -3.55 5.29
CA LEU A 188 -8.68 -4.90 4.75
C LEU A 188 -7.45 -5.06 3.86
N GLY A 189 -6.61 -4.04 3.75
CA GLY A 189 -5.43 -3.99 2.89
C GLY A 189 -5.68 -3.29 1.57
N ASP A 190 -4.62 -3.04 0.82
CA ASP A 190 -4.63 -2.30 -0.44
C ASP A 190 -5.27 -0.90 -0.31
N PHE A 191 -5.05 -0.26 0.85
CA PHE A 191 -5.51 1.10 1.07
C PHE A 191 -4.78 2.08 0.12
N ALA A 192 -3.47 1.91 -0.13
CA ALA A 192 -2.76 2.59 -1.20
C ALA A 192 -2.70 1.73 -2.46
N HIS A 193 -2.72 2.39 -3.62
CA HIS A 193 -2.69 1.71 -4.92
C HIS A 193 -1.29 1.16 -5.27
N TYR A 194 -0.24 1.76 -4.72
CA TYR A 194 1.17 1.33 -4.88
C TYR A 194 2.01 1.81 -3.70
N ASP A 195 3.15 1.17 -3.47
CA ASP A 195 4.08 1.51 -2.40
C ASP A 195 5.53 1.65 -2.88
N ASN A 196 5.73 1.93 -4.16
CA ASN A 196 7.06 2.05 -4.76
C ASN A 196 7.14 3.19 -5.79
N MET A 197 8.35 3.65 -6.08
CA MET A 197 8.59 4.78 -6.98
C MET A 197 8.27 4.49 -8.45
N SER A 198 8.12 3.22 -8.82
CA SER A 198 7.86 2.80 -10.21
C SER A 198 6.37 2.72 -10.57
N GLY A 199 5.46 2.87 -9.60
CA GLY A 199 4.03 2.70 -9.86
C GLY A 199 3.68 1.30 -10.35
N THR A 200 4.25 0.26 -9.72
CA THR A 200 4.03 -1.14 -10.09
C THR A 200 3.60 -1.94 -8.87
N THR A 201 2.88 -3.05 -9.10
CA THR A 201 2.61 -4.00 -8.01
C THR A 201 3.89 -4.61 -7.49
N ALA A 202 4.06 -4.68 -6.17
CA ALA A 202 5.30 -5.12 -5.53
C ALA A 202 5.70 -6.56 -5.89
N HIS A 203 4.74 -7.45 -6.09
CA HIS A 203 5.02 -8.87 -6.35
C HIS A 203 5.14 -9.22 -7.84
N SER A 204 4.21 -8.76 -8.67
CA SER A 204 4.14 -9.12 -10.09
C SER A 204 4.85 -8.13 -11.00
N GLY A 205 5.17 -6.92 -10.52
CA GLY A 205 5.77 -5.86 -11.34
C GLY A 205 4.81 -5.30 -12.40
N HIS A 206 3.50 -5.47 -12.22
CA HIS A 206 2.49 -4.96 -13.13
C HIS A 206 2.47 -3.44 -13.08
N ALA A 207 2.50 -2.77 -14.23
CA ALA A 207 2.37 -1.32 -14.29
C ALA A 207 0.96 -0.91 -13.88
N LEU A 208 0.87 0.12 -13.05
CA LEU A 208 -0.38 0.63 -12.51
C LEU A 208 -0.64 2.05 -13.04
N ASP A 209 -1.90 2.37 -13.26
CA ASP A 209 -2.33 3.72 -13.57
C ASP A 209 -2.37 4.56 -12.28
N THR A 210 -1.39 5.48 -12.14
CA THR A 210 -1.15 6.20 -10.88
C THR A 210 -1.38 7.70 -11.02
N ASP A 211 -2.06 8.31 -10.02
CA ASP A 211 -2.21 9.76 -9.91
C ASP A 211 -1.05 10.37 -9.12
N GLY A 212 -0.01 10.74 -9.85
CA GLY A 212 1.11 11.50 -9.32
C GLY A 212 2.22 10.64 -8.74
N ARG A 213 3.05 11.27 -7.89
CA ARG A 213 4.22 10.65 -7.27
C ARG A 213 3.85 10.04 -5.91
N LEU A 214 4.56 8.99 -5.53
CA LEU A 214 4.42 8.30 -4.24
C LEU A 214 4.30 9.26 -3.06
N TYR A 215 5.13 10.30 -3.02
CA TYR A 215 5.11 11.35 -1.99
C TYR A 215 3.72 12.03 -1.86
N ARG A 216 3.15 12.50 -2.99
CA ARG A 216 1.82 13.15 -2.98
C ARG A 216 0.74 12.18 -2.52
N MET A 217 0.80 10.94 -3.00
CA MET A 217 -0.14 9.89 -2.61
C MET A 217 -0.03 9.59 -1.11
N ALA A 218 1.19 9.44 -0.56
CA ALA A 218 1.41 9.16 0.85
C ALA A 218 0.86 10.28 1.76
N HIS A 219 0.94 11.54 1.33
CA HIS A 219 0.31 12.66 2.06
C HIS A 219 -1.21 12.54 2.13
N VAL A 220 -1.85 12.29 0.99
CA VAL A 220 -3.31 12.10 0.93
C VAL A 220 -3.74 10.90 1.77
N TYR A 221 -3.02 9.80 1.63
CA TYR A 221 -3.19 8.59 2.41
C TYR A 221 -3.16 8.86 3.94
N GLY A 222 -2.12 9.56 4.42
CA GLY A 222 -1.99 9.91 5.84
C GLY A 222 -3.11 10.84 6.34
N ARG A 223 -3.53 11.82 5.52
CA ARG A 223 -4.65 12.71 5.87
C ARG A 223 -5.96 11.96 5.99
N ILE A 224 -6.23 11.02 5.08
CA ILE A 224 -7.44 10.20 5.10
C ILE A 224 -7.49 9.35 6.36
N TYR A 225 -6.42 8.61 6.69
CA TYR A 225 -6.37 7.81 7.93
C TYR A 225 -6.64 8.65 9.15
N ARG A 226 -5.96 9.79 9.26
CA ARG A 226 -6.17 10.70 10.37
C ARG A 226 -7.61 11.19 10.45
N TYR A 227 -8.19 11.63 9.32
CA TYR A 227 -9.58 12.04 9.28
C TYR A 227 -10.54 10.95 9.77
N ILE A 228 -10.36 9.71 9.30
CA ILE A 228 -11.20 8.57 9.68
C ILE A 228 -11.11 8.32 11.20
N ILE A 229 -9.90 8.26 11.73
CA ILE A 229 -9.66 8.00 13.16
C ILE A 229 -10.24 9.13 14.01
N ASP A 230 -9.95 10.38 13.68
CA ASP A 230 -10.43 11.54 14.43
C ASP A 230 -11.95 11.64 14.38
N ARG A 231 -12.58 11.37 13.23
CA ARG A 231 -14.02 11.38 13.05
C ARG A 231 -14.71 10.29 13.87
N CYS A 232 -14.14 9.10 13.92
CA CYS A 232 -14.62 8.04 14.80
C CYS A 232 -14.44 8.42 16.27
N ALA A 233 -13.30 8.98 16.67
CA ALA A 233 -13.02 9.40 18.03
C ALA A 233 -13.90 10.57 18.53
N GLN A 234 -14.50 11.35 17.64
CA GLN A 234 -15.52 12.34 18.01
C GLN A 234 -16.81 11.69 18.54
N LYS A 235 -17.12 10.48 18.11
CA LYS A 235 -18.38 9.80 18.44
C LYS A 235 -18.21 8.65 19.42
N PHE A 236 -17.15 7.87 19.29
CA PHE A 236 -16.90 6.66 20.07
C PHE A 236 -15.86 6.94 21.16
N LYS A 237 -16.05 6.36 22.34
CA LYS A 237 -15.12 6.52 23.46
C LYS A 237 -13.79 5.86 23.15
N TYR A 238 -13.81 4.68 22.53
CA TYR A 238 -12.64 3.92 22.13
C TYR A 238 -12.66 3.60 20.63
N VAL A 239 -11.51 3.73 19.99
CA VAL A 239 -11.32 3.45 18.57
C VAL A 239 -10.16 2.50 18.41
N ASP A 240 -10.44 1.31 17.93
CA ASP A 240 -9.40 0.34 17.57
C ASP A 240 -9.21 0.38 16.04
N VAL A 241 -7.96 0.37 15.61
CA VAL A 241 -7.60 0.46 14.19
C VAL A 241 -6.83 -0.78 13.79
N ILE A 242 -7.39 -1.52 12.86
CA ILE A 242 -6.75 -2.66 12.19
C ILE A 242 -6.29 -2.18 10.82
N ILE A 243 -5.01 -2.39 10.50
CA ILE A 243 -4.43 -2.14 9.18
C ILE A 243 -3.88 -3.46 8.69
N ASN A 244 -4.55 -4.07 7.72
CA ASN A 244 -4.08 -5.31 7.14
C ASN A 244 -3.10 -5.03 5.98
N GLN A 245 -2.19 -5.97 5.74
CA GLN A 245 -1.22 -5.87 4.67
C GLN A 245 -1.83 -6.31 3.34
N GLY A 246 -1.94 -5.38 2.40
CA GLY A 246 -2.33 -5.68 1.03
C GLY A 246 -1.18 -6.17 0.14
N ASN A 247 -1.48 -6.49 -1.12
CA ASN A 247 -0.46 -6.83 -2.10
C ASN A 247 0.05 -5.63 -2.89
N HIS A 248 -0.68 -4.52 -2.90
CA HIS A 248 -0.30 -3.24 -3.52
C HIS A 248 0.51 -2.35 -2.59
N SER A 249 0.23 -2.36 -1.28
CA SER A 249 0.68 -1.35 -0.32
C SER A 249 1.38 -1.90 0.93
N ARG A 250 1.91 -3.11 0.87
CA ARG A 250 2.44 -3.82 2.04
C ARG A 250 3.44 -3.03 2.88
N VAL A 251 4.35 -2.29 2.24
CA VAL A 251 5.34 -1.47 2.94
C VAL A 251 4.67 -0.28 3.61
N LEU A 252 3.79 0.43 2.90
CA LEU A 252 3.05 1.56 3.45
C LEU A 252 2.10 1.14 4.58
N ASP A 253 1.41 0.00 4.43
CA ASP A 253 0.50 -0.51 5.46
C ASP A 253 1.27 -0.77 6.77
N HIS A 254 2.43 -1.42 6.67
CA HIS A 254 3.26 -1.67 7.85
C HIS A 254 3.84 -0.38 8.45
N MET A 255 4.32 0.54 7.62
CA MET A 255 4.81 1.84 8.08
C MET A 255 3.69 2.66 8.74
N SER A 256 2.45 2.51 8.27
CA SER A 256 1.30 3.24 8.82
C SER A 256 0.90 2.75 10.20
N GLN A 257 1.00 1.44 10.47
CA GLN A 257 0.83 0.94 11.84
C GLN A 257 1.80 1.64 12.80
N MET A 258 3.09 1.69 12.46
CA MET A 258 4.11 2.34 13.28
C MET A 258 3.87 3.85 13.43
N TRP A 259 3.61 4.54 12.33
CA TRP A 259 3.41 5.98 12.32
C TRP A 259 2.17 6.39 13.12
N LEU A 260 1.04 5.71 12.92
CA LEU A 260 -0.20 6.00 13.64
C LEU A 260 -0.09 5.66 15.11
N SER A 261 0.61 4.57 15.48
CA SER A 261 0.92 4.28 16.88
C SER A 261 1.68 5.42 17.54
N MET A 262 2.71 5.95 16.89
CA MET A 262 3.46 7.11 17.40
C MET A 262 2.61 8.38 17.46
N LEU A 263 1.75 8.63 16.45
CA LEU A 263 0.89 9.80 16.40
C LEU A 263 -0.12 9.83 17.56
N TYR A 264 -0.66 8.67 17.90
CA TYR A 264 -1.70 8.53 18.93
C TYR A 264 -1.16 7.96 20.26
N GLU A 265 0.15 7.84 20.46
CA GLU A 265 0.76 7.26 21.67
C GLU A 265 0.27 7.87 22.99
N ASN A 266 -0.06 9.16 22.98
CA ASN A 266 -0.54 9.89 24.14
C ASN A 266 -2.08 9.93 24.25
N ASN A 267 -2.80 9.24 23.39
CA ASN A 267 -4.25 9.16 23.42
C ASN A 267 -4.75 7.76 23.77
N PRO A 268 -5.06 7.46 25.05
CA PRO A 268 -5.42 6.12 25.50
C PRO A 268 -6.77 5.62 24.93
N ARG A 269 -7.51 6.47 24.22
CA ARG A 269 -8.77 6.12 23.57
C ARG A 269 -8.58 5.49 22.19
N ILE A 270 -7.42 5.66 21.58
CA ILE A 270 -7.11 5.17 20.24
C ILE A 270 -6.06 4.07 20.34
N THR A 271 -6.37 2.90 19.80
CA THR A 271 -5.48 1.75 19.77
C THR A 271 -5.19 1.37 18.34
N ILE A 272 -3.94 1.48 17.91
CA ILE A 272 -3.50 0.93 16.64
C ILE A 272 -3.03 -0.50 16.91
N LEU A 273 -3.65 -1.48 16.26
CA LEU A 273 -3.27 -2.89 16.42
C LEU A 273 -2.02 -3.18 15.58
N GLU A 274 -0.85 -3.02 16.19
CA GLU A 274 0.42 -3.38 15.55
C GLU A 274 0.51 -4.90 15.40
N ASN A 275 0.54 -5.38 14.17
CA ASN A 275 0.62 -6.79 13.87
C ASN A 275 1.46 -7.06 12.63
N SER A 276 2.48 -7.89 12.77
CA SER A 276 3.30 -8.38 11.65
C SER A 276 2.70 -9.59 10.94
N ASN A 277 1.66 -10.23 11.54
CA ASN A 277 0.97 -11.36 10.96
C ASN A 277 -0.08 -10.89 9.93
N VAL A 278 -0.24 -11.63 8.87
CA VAL A 278 -1.28 -11.36 7.84
C VAL A 278 -2.66 -11.86 8.26
N PHE A 279 -2.76 -12.75 9.25
CA PHE A 279 -3.99 -13.20 9.89
C PHE A 279 -4.15 -12.45 11.20
N ILE A 280 -5.06 -11.46 11.23
CA ILE A 280 -5.22 -10.57 12.39
C ILE A 280 -6.44 -11.01 13.20
N PRO A 281 -6.25 -11.64 14.36
CA PRO A 281 -7.34 -12.05 15.23
C PRO A 281 -7.84 -10.89 16.10
N TYR A 282 -9.15 -10.84 16.32
CA TYR A 282 -9.78 -9.90 17.25
C TYR A 282 -10.96 -10.58 17.96
N ARG A 283 -10.83 -10.75 19.27
CA ARG A 283 -11.88 -11.37 20.10
C ARG A 283 -12.64 -10.33 20.91
N MET A 284 -13.96 -10.45 20.91
CA MET A 284 -14.87 -9.60 21.71
C MET A 284 -16.01 -10.46 22.29
N GLY A 285 -15.91 -10.79 23.57
CA GLY A 285 -16.88 -11.65 24.24
C GLY A 285 -17.04 -13.01 23.53
N ASN A 286 -18.25 -13.33 23.07
CA ASN A 286 -18.58 -14.56 22.35
C ASN A 286 -18.35 -14.46 20.84
N THR A 287 -17.86 -13.32 20.35
CA THR A 287 -17.62 -13.09 18.93
C THR A 287 -16.11 -13.06 18.67
N PHE A 288 -15.67 -13.81 17.67
CA PHE A 288 -14.30 -13.86 17.22
C PHE A 288 -14.21 -13.50 15.74
N VAL A 289 -13.41 -12.52 15.42
CA VAL A 289 -13.19 -12.00 14.06
C VAL A 289 -11.75 -12.22 13.67
N MET A 290 -11.50 -12.69 12.46
CA MET A 290 -10.18 -12.70 11.86
C MET A 290 -10.21 -11.84 10.59
N VAL A 291 -9.16 -11.02 10.39
CA VAL A 291 -9.02 -10.17 9.20
C VAL A 291 -7.87 -10.68 8.34
N HIS A 292 -8.07 -10.77 7.04
CA HIS A 292 -7.07 -11.20 6.08
C HIS A 292 -7.30 -10.55 4.71
N HIS A 293 -6.25 -10.11 4.00
CA HIS A 293 -6.42 -9.48 2.68
C HIS A 293 -6.86 -10.46 1.58
N SER A 294 -6.49 -11.72 1.67
CA SER A 294 -6.85 -12.83 0.76
C SER A 294 -6.07 -12.90 -0.58
N ASP A 295 -4.97 -12.17 -0.71
CA ASP A 295 -4.08 -12.23 -1.89
C ASP A 295 -3.36 -13.58 -2.04
N LYS A 296 -3.05 -14.27 -0.95
CA LYS A 296 -2.29 -15.54 -0.93
C LYS A 296 -3.08 -16.74 -0.41
N CYS A 297 -4.01 -16.52 0.51
CA CYS A 297 -4.82 -17.57 1.07
C CYS A 297 -6.24 -17.52 0.51
N LYS A 298 -6.69 -18.61 -0.10
CA LYS A 298 -8.04 -18.69 -0.66
C LYS A 298 -9.09 -18.57 0.46
N PRO A 299 -10.20 -17.83 0.24
CA PRO A 299 -11.27 -17.68 1.23
C PRO A 299 -11.75 -19.00 1.85
N THR A 300 -11.81 -20.06 1.04
CA THR A 300 -12.25 -21.40 1.47
C THR A 300 -11.35 -22.10 2.48
N LYS A 301 -10.10 -21.60 2.68
CA LYS A 301 -9.15 -22.17 3.65
C LYS A 301 -9.07 -21.35 4.95
N LEU A 302 -9.60 -20.14 4.96
CA LEU A 302 -9.42 -19.22 6.09
C LEU A 302 -10.11 -19.71 7.36
N ALA A 303 -11.25 -20.39 7.25
CA ALA A 303 -11.93 -20.98 8.40
C ALA A 303 -11.08 -22.07 9.08
N ASP A 304 -10.38 -22.90 8.28
CA ASP A 304 -9.47 -23.91 8.80
C ASP A 304 -8.26 -23.26 9.51
N VAL A 305 -7.72 -22.18 8.96
CA VAL A 305 -6.63 -21.40 9.60
C VAL A 305 -7.11 -20.84 10.94
N MET A 306 -8.27 -20.20 10.97
CA MET A 306 -8.83 -19.67 12.22
C MET A 306 -8.99 -20.75 13.29
N ALA A 307 -9.57 -21.89 12.94
CA ALA A 307 -9.80 -22.99 13.87
C ALA A 307 -8.51 -23.71 14.33
N THR A 308 -7.43 -23.65 13.51
CA THR A 308 -6.17 -24.32 13.80
C THR A 308 -5.21 -23.40 14.57
N ASP A 309 -4.96 -22.20 14.04
CA ASP A 309 -3.95 -21.30 14.60
C ASP A 309 -4.45 -20.59 15.87
N TYR A 310 -5.78 -20.40 15.98
CA TYR A 310 -6.45 -19.75 17.10
C TYR A 310 -7.46 -20.67 17.78
N ALA A 311 -7.11 -21.95 17.92
CA ALA A 311 -7.99 -23.00 18.42
C ALA A 311 -8.63 -22.70 19.78
N GLN A 312 -7.91 -22.04 20.67
CA GLN A 312 -8.42 -21.66 21.98
C GLN A 312 -9.53 -20.61 21.86
N ASP A 313 -9.25 -19.48 21.20
CA ASP A 313 -10.23 -18.42 21.03
C ASP A 313 -11.45 -18.89 20.21
N HIS A 314 -11.19 -19.69 19.17
CA HIS A 314 -12.25 -20.31 18.37
C HIS A 314 -13.13 -21.24 19.22
N GLY A 315 -12.54 -22.06 20.11
CA GLY A 315 -13.29 -22.98 20.97
C GLY A 315 -14.04 -22.30 22.13
N GLU A 316 -13.60 -21.12 22.55
CA GLU A 316 -14.20 -20.35 23.63
C GLU A 316 -15.23 -19.33 23.16
N THR A 317 -15.48 -19.20 21.84
CA THR A 317 -16.43 -18.26 21.24
C THR A 317 -17.49 -18.96 20.44
N LEU A 318 -18.62 -18.28 20.19
CA LEU A 318 -19.80 -18.86 19.52
C LEU A 318 -19.97 -18.37 18.09
N TYR A 319 -19.53 -17.15 17.79
CA TYR A 319 -19.76 -16.48 16.51
C TYR A 319 -18.42 -16.16 15.85
N HIS A 320 -18.19 -16.72 14.66
CA HIS A 320 -16.93 -16.61 13.95
C HIS A 320 -17.11 -15.90 12.61
N TYR A 321 -16.30 -14.87 12.39
CA TYR A 321 -16.32 -14.06 11.17
C TYR A 321 -14.91 -13.90 10.62
N ILE A 322 -14.78 -13.91 9.30
CA ILE A 322 -13.52 -13.60 8.61
C ILE A 322 -13.82 -12.53 7.57
N ASP A 323 -13.24 -11.35 7.79
CA ASP A 323 -13.36 -10.22 6.87
C ASP A 323 -12.19 -10.23 5.91
N ILE A 324 -12.47 -10.16 4.60
CA ILE A 324 -11.43 -10.17 3.57
C ILE A 324 -11.59 -9.04 2.55
N GLY A 325 -10.44 -8.56 2.01
CA GLY A 325 -10.32 -7.64 0.88
C GLY A 325 -9.98 -8.34 -0.42
N HIS A 326 -9.20 -7.71 -1.28
CA HIS A 326 -8.59 -8.18 -2.52
C HIS A 326 -9.55 -8.52 -3.69
N ILE A 327 -10.71 -9.05 -3.40
CA ILE A 327 -11.63 -9.56 -4.42
C ILE A 327 -12.46 -8.44 -5.06
N HIS A 328 -12.49 -7.25 -4.46
CA HIS A 328 -13.18 -6.04 -4.93
C HIS A 328 -14.70 -6.19 -5.14
N HIS A 329 -15.30 -7.26 -4.69
CA HIS A 329 -16.75 -7.44 -4.74
C HIS A 329 -17.25 -8.19 -3.52
N LYS A 330 -18.49 -7.89 -3.15
CA LYS A 330 -19.15 -8.59 -2.06
C LYS A 330 -19.40 -10.05 -2.44
N SER A 331 -18.78 -10.95 -1.73
CA SER A 331 -19.14 -12.36 -1.78
C SER A 331 -19.14 -12.92 -0.37
N VAL A 332 -20.16 -13.74 -0.08
CA VAL A 332 -20.17 -14.55 1.12
C VAL A 332 -19.70 -15.91 0.68
N ALA A 333 -18.52 -16.32 1.10
CA ALA A 333 -18.15 -17.71 1.03
C ALA A 333 -19.11 -18.46 1.97
N LYS A 334 -19.56 -19.63 1.53
CA LYS A 334 -20.44 -20.53 2.28
C LYS A 334 -20.03 -20.59 3.75
N GLU A 335 -20.98 -20.56 4.68
CA GLU A 335 -20.70 -20.87 6.09
C GLU A 335 -19.92 -22.19 6.17
N LEU A 336 -18.67 -22.07 6.54
CA LEU A 336 -17.75 -23.19 6.66
C LEU A 336 -17.53 -23.46 8.14
N GLY A 337 -18.13 -24.54 8.66
CA GLY A 337 -17.87 -24.97 10.03
C GLY A 337 -18.20 -23.93 11.10
N ASN A 338 -19.34 -23.24 11.01
CA ASN A 338 -19.76 -22.18 11.92
C ASN A 338 -18.93 -20.87 11.79
N CYS A 339 -18.28 -20.67 10.66
CA CYS A 339 -17.51 -19.44 10.37
C CYS A 339 -18.02 -18.79 9.09
N MET A 340 -18.36 -17.51 9.16
CA MET A 340 -18.75 -16.71 7.99
C MET A 340 -17.51 -16.01 7.41
N VAL A 341 -17.16 -16.34 6.17
CA VAL A 341 -16.09 -15.66 5.42
C VAL A 341 -16.72 -14.72 4.42
N GLU A 342 -16.44 -13.42 4.53
CA GLU A 342 -17.07 -12.41 3.69
C GLU A 342 -16.02 -11.44 3.12
N SER A 343 -16.11 -11.19 1.80
CA SER A 343 -15.33 -10.12 1.14
C SER A 343 -16.15 -8.85 1.06
N TRP A 344 -15.46 -7.73 1.25
CA TRP A 344 -16.07 -6.42 1.29
C TRP A 344 -15.79 -5.62 0.02
N ASN A 345 -16.71 -4.75 -0.36
CA ASN A 345 -16.56 -3.86 -1.50
C ASN A 345 -15.62 -2.71 -1.19
N GLN A 346 -15.15 -2.09 -2.25
CA GLN A 346 -14.30 -0.91 -2.27
C GLN A 346 -15.11 0.35 -2.56
N MET A 347 -14.59 1.52 -2.18
CA MET A 347 -15.08 2.81 -2.66
C MET A 347 -14.40 3.24 -3.96
N ALA A 348 -13.22 2.73 -4.25
CA ALA A 348 -12.52 3.01 -5.50
C ALA A 348 -13.37 2.65 -6.71
N GLY A 349 -13.19 3.41 -7.78
CA GLY A 349 -13.76 3.10 -9.09
C GLY A 349 -13.09 1.87 -9.73
N ALA A 350 -13.60 1.45 -10.88
CA ALA A 350 -12.87 0.50 -11.71
C ALA A 350 -11.70 1.23 -12.39
N ASP A 351 -10.51 0.64 -12.36
CA ASP A 351 -9.39 1.05 -13.21
C ASP A 351 -9.54 0.47 -14.64
N ALA A 352 -8.63 0.83 -15.54
CA ALA A 352 -8.63 0.32 -16.90
C ALA A 352 -8.52 -1.21 -16.92
N TYR A 353 -7.67 -1.79 -16.07
CA TYR A 353 -7.47 -3.23 -15.98
C TYR A 353 -8.77 -3.97 -15.58
N ALA A 354 -9.43 -3.56 -14.51
CA ALA A 354 -10.71 -4.15 -14.08
C ALA A 354 -11.78 -3.97 -15.15
N HIS A 355 -11.75 -2.82 -15.86
CA HIS A 355 -12.67 -2.52 -16.93
C HIS A 355 -12.51 -3.47 -18.13
N GLU A 356 -11.29 -3.72 -18.58
CA GLU A 356 -10.96 -4.64 -19.68
C GLU A 356 -11.34 -6.09 -19.35
N HIS A 357 -11.13 -6.51 -18.08
CA HIS A 357 -11.51 -7.85 -17.63
C HIS A 357 -13.01 -8.02 -17.38
N GLY A 358 -13.81 -6.98 -17.60
CA GLY A 358 -15.26 -7.06 -17.45
C GLY A 358 -15.73 -7.09 -15.99
N TRP A 359 -14.89 -6.79 -15.04
CA TRP A 359 -15.26 -6.75 -13.62
C TRP A 359 -16.14 -5.54 -13.34
N ARG A 360 -17.32 -5.78 -12.77
CA ARG A 360 -18.36 -4.79 -12.53
C ARG A 360 -18.91 -4.96 -11.13
N SER A 361 -18.25 -4.34 -10.16
CA SER A 361 -18.71 -4.29 -8.77
C SER A 361 -19.33 -2.94 -8.46
N ARG A 362 -20.32 -2.91 -7.58
CA ARG A 362 -20.80 -1.67 -6.99
C ARG A 362 -19.77 -1.16 -5.98
N SER A 363 -19.59 0.15 -5.91
CA SER A 363 -18.70 0.78 -4.93
C SER A 363 -19.51 1.27 -3.72
N PHE A 364 -19.18 0.75 -2.53
CA PHE A 364 -19.82 1.14 -1.28
C PHE A 364 -18.98 0.75 -0.06
N LEU A 365 -19.21 1.44 1.04
CA LEU A 365 -18.68 1.05 2.35
C LEU A 365 -19.80 0.55 3.25
N THR A 366 -19.44 -0.34 4.17
CA THR A 366 -20.40 -0.91 5.13
C THR A 366 -19.85 -0.82 6.55
N VAL A 367 -20.72 -0.48 7.49
CA VAL A 367 -20.49 -0.72 8.92
C VAL A 367 -21.27 -1.95 9.32
N VAL A 368 -20.61 -2.87 10.00
CA VAL A 368 -21.20 -4.08 10.57
C VAL A 368 -21.30 -3.91 12.08
N ASP A 369 -22.48 -4.00 12.62
CA ASP A 369 -22.69 -4.00 14.07
C ASP A 369 -22.52 -5.40 14.60
N ARG A 370 -21.49 -5.63 15.40
CA ARG A 370 -21.21 -6.89 16.05
C ARG A 370 -21.41 -6.78 17.55
N SER A 371 -22.28 -7.59 18.08
CA SER A 371 -22.50 -7.74 19.50
C SER A 371 -21.42 -8.65 20.11
N LYS A 372 -20.93 -8.30 21.30
CA LYS A 372 -20.07 -9.17 22.09
C LYS A 372 -20.79 -10.47 22.48
N THR A 373 -22.11 -10.44 22.59
CA THR A 373 -22.97 -11.53 23.06
C THR A 373 -23.56 -12.36 21.93
N TYR A 374 -24.02 -11.69 20.82
CA TYR A 374 -24.90 -12.31 19.81
C TYR A 374 -24.33 -12.34 18.39
N GLY A 375 -23.07 -11.98 18.19
CA GLY A 375 -22.46 -11.90 16.85
C GLY A 375 -22.97 -10.70 16.06
N GLU A 376 -23.13 -10.85 14.75
CA GLU A 376 -23.61 -9.76 13.90
C GLU A 376 -25.11 -9.50 14.13
N VAL A 377 -25.46 -8.24 14.36
CA VAL A 377 -26.82 -7.81 14.65
C VAL A 377 -27.37 -6.74 13.69
N GLY A 378 -26.51 -6.14 12.83
CA GLY A 378 -26.96 -5.16 11.87
C GLY A 378 -25.88 -4.69 10.90
N ARG A 379 -26.32 -4.02 9.84
CA ARG A 379 -25.43 -3.41 8.83
C ARG A 379 -25.97 -2.04 8.36
N ARG A 380 -25.04 -1.14 8.02
CA ARG A 380 -25.34 0.13 7.35
C ARG A 380 -24.39 0.28 6.18
N THR A 381 -24.92 0.70 5.07
CA THR A 381 -24.15 0.87 3.83
C THR A 381 -24.33 2.29 3.30
N VAL A 382 -23.26 2.83 2.74
CA VAL A 382 -23.24 4.07 1.97
C VAL A 382 -22.64 3.76 0.62
N THR A 383 -23.37 4.08 -0.45
CA THR A 383 -22.92 3.83 -1.82
C THR A 383 -22.14 5.02 -2.37
N ARG A 384 -21.28 4.77 -3.35
CA ARG A 384 -20.52 5.83 -4.02
C ARG A 384 -21.44 6.82 -4.72
N GLU A 385 -22.53 6.33 -5.33
CA GLU A 385 -23.53 7.17 -5.98
C GLU A 385 -24.17 8.15 -4.97
N GLU A 386 -24.53 7.68 -3.78
CA GLU A 386 -25.04 8.57 -2.72
C GLU A 386 -24.03 9.66 -2.34
N ILE A 387 -22.75 9.31 -2.29
CA ILE A 387 -21.69 10.28 -1.96
C ILE A 387 -21.52 11.31 -3.08
N GLN A 388 -21.55 10.88 -4.32
CA GLN A 388 -21.44 11.76 -5.49
C GLN A 388 -22.63 12.74 -5.58
N ASP A 389 -23.84 12.28 -5.29
CA ASP A 389 -25.03 13.14 -5.18
C ASP A 389 -24.83 14.22 -4.11
N CYS A 390 -24.28 13.87 -2.95
CA CYS A 390 -23.99 14.82 -1.87
C CYS A 390 -22.92 15.85 -2.25
N LEU A 391 -21.98 15.48 -3.08
CA LEU A 391 -20.93 16.38 -3.60
C LEU A 391 -21.42 17.27 -4.74
N GLY A 392 -22.68 17.14 -5.16
CA GLY A 392 -23.28 17.94 -6.23
C GLY A 392 -22.90 17.50 -7.63
N GLY A 393 -22.35 16.30 -7.78
CA GLY A 393 -21.88 15.74 -9.05
C GLY A 393 -22.89 14.91 -9.82
N HIS A 394 -24.11 14.72 -9.30
CA HIS A 394 -25.06 13.78 -9.88
C HIS A 394 -26.51 14.26 -9.74
N GLU A 395 -27.32 14.08 -10.79
CA GLU A 395 -28.76 14.20 -10.63
C GLU A 395 -29.34 12.90 -10.04
N PRO A 396 -30.15 12.96 -8.97
CA PRO A 396 -30.72 11.77 -8.34
C PRO A 396 -31.44 10.88 -9.36
N GLY A 397 -31.06 9.60 -9.41
CA GLY A 397 -31.67 8.62 -10.30
C GLY A 397 -31.03 8.51 -11.69
N THR A 398 -30.02 9.31 -12.01
CA THR A 398 -29.16 9.07 -13.16
C THR A 398 -27.94 8.26 -12.74
N THR A 399 -27.70 7.11 -13.35
CA THR A 399 -26.43 6.40 -13.16
C THR A 399 -25.31 7.25 -13.74
N ALA A 400 -24.25 7.51 -12.96
CA ALA A 400 -23.03 8.26 -13.37
C ALA A 400 -22.23 7.57 -14.51
N GLN A 401 -22.84 6.62 -15.18
CA GLN A 401 -22.24 6.02 -16.38
C GLN A 401 -22.39 7.01 -17.53
N THR A 402 -21.30 7.66 -17.89
CA THR A 402 -21.19 8.33 -19.19
C THR A 402 -21.72 7.34 -20.23
N ARG A 403 -22.85 7.68 -20.90
CA ARG A 403 -23.40 6.83 -21.96
C ARG A 403 -22.32 6.64 -22.99
N ARG A 404 -21.82 5.41 -23.12
CA ARG A 404 -20.89 5.05 -24.18
C ARG A 404 -21.58 5.32 -25.50
N THR A 405 -20.83 5.90 -26.45
CA THR A 405 -21.34 6.12 -27.80
C THR A 405 -21.73 4.76 -28.40
N VAL A 406 -23.00 4.54 -28.57
CA VAL A 406 -23.51 3.40 -29.33
C VAL A 406 -23.64 3.86 -30.80
N TYR A 407 -22.84 3.28 -31.65
CA TYR A 407 -23.00 3.53 -33.11
C TYR A 407 -24.26 2.79 -33.58
N THR A 408 -25.29 3.54 -33.91
CA THR A 408 -26.48 3.02 -34.60
C THR A 408 -26.31 3.25 -36.09
N VAL A 409 -26.41 2.19 -36.85
CA VAL A 409 -26.38 2.21 -38.32
C VAL A 409 -27.79 2.53 -38.84
#